data_27a21acb7944a98c963beb291b6e14a5
#
_entry.id   27a21acb7944a98c963beb291b6e14a5
#
_cell.length_a   1.000
_cell.length_b   1.000
_cell.length_c   1.000
_cell.angle_alpha   90.00
_cell.angle_beta   90.00
_cell.angle_gamma   90.00
#
_symmetry.space_group_name_H-M   'P 1'
#
loop_
_entity.id
_entity.type
_entity.pdbx_description
1 polymer ?
#
loop_
_entity_poly.entity_id
_entity_poly.type
_entity_poly.pdbx_seq_one_letter_code
_entity_poly.pdbx_strand_id
1 'polypeptide(L)'
;WFIGFGLMFGAGGFIGMPHFCDLSFINNGLPTEGFLIFQTVFCATAATIVSGAMAERTKFSMYIVYTIFISVLIYPISGHWTWGGGWLMNGEEGSFMMSLFGTTFHDFAGSTVVHSVGGWIALVGAAILGPRIGKYGKDGKSKAIPGHSLTIAALGVFILWFGWFGFNPGSQLAAATEADAIAISHVFLTTNLAACAGGFFALLVSWMKYGKPSLSLTLNGILAGLVGITA
;
A
#
# COMPACT_ATOMS: atom_id res chain seq x y z
N TRP A 1 3.17 -7.93 -13.95
CA TRP A 1 2.44 -8.97 -14.65
C TRP A 1 3.36 -9.91 -15.41
N PHE A 2 4.03 -9.50 -16.48
CA PHE A 2 4.86 -10.38 -17.32
C PHE A 2 6.04 -11.04 -16.60
N ILE A 3 6.63 -10.36 -15.63
CA ILE A 3 7.86 -10.77 -14.94
C ILE A 3 7.66 -10.80 -13.44
N GLY A 4 7.23 -9.68 -12.86
CA GLY A 4 7.17 -9.48 -11.41
C GLY A 4 6.27 -10.47 -10.67
N PHE A 5 5.21 -10.95 -11.30
CA PHE A 5 4.31 -11.93 -10.67
C PHE A 5 5.03 -13.28 -10.40
N GLY A 6 5.82 -13.76 -11.36
CA GLY A 6 6.66 -14.94 -11.15
C GLY A 6 7.72 -14.74 -10.07
N LEU A 7 8.38 -13.58 -10.07
CA LEU A 7 9.38 -13.24 -9.05
C LEU A 7 8.76 -13.10 -7.65
N MET A 8 7.47 -12.77 -7.57
CA MET A 8 6.77 -12.62 -6.29
C MET A 8 6.24 -13.97 -5.76
N PHE A 9 5.62 -14.78 -6.61
CA PHE A 9 4.91 -16.00 -6.19
C PHE A 9 5.55 -17.31 -6.66
N GLY A 10 6.63 -17.25 -7.42
CA GLY A 10 7.42 -18.43 -7.80
C GLY A 10 8.19 -18.99 -6.61
N ALA A 11 8.57 -20.25 -6.70
CA ALA A 11 9.35 -20.92 -5.65
C ALA A 11 10.72 -20.24 -5.44
N GLY A 12 11.14 -20.08 -4.17
CA GLY A 12 12.42 -19.45 -3.81
C GLY A 12 12.45 -19.02 -2.35
N GLY A 13 13.62 -18.73 -1.80
CA GLY A 13 13.76 -18.24 -0.43
C GLY A 13 13.81 -16.72 -0.32
N PHE A 14 14.61 -16.07 -1.15
CA PHE A 14 14.79 -14.60 -1.16
C PHE A 14 14.06 -13.90 -2.31
N ILE A 15 13.98 -14.55 -3.45
CA ILE A 15 13.25 -14.11 -4.64
C ILE A 15 12.67 -15.34 -5.32
N GLY A 16 11.46 -15.24 -5.85
CA GLY A 16 10.82 -16.33 -6.56
C GLY A 16 11.46 -16.61 -7.92
N MET A 17 11.30 -17.82 -8.41
CA MET A 17 11.71 -18.22 -9.75
C MET A 17 10.94 -17.41 -10.81
N PRO A 18 11.59 -16.91 -11.84
CA PRO A 18 10.92 -16.15 -12.89
C PRO A 18 10.00 -17.06 -13.73
N HIS A 19 8.76 -16.62 -13.89
CA HIS A 19 7.76 -17.22 -14.78
C HIS A 19 7.26 -16.13 -15.74
N PHE A 20 7.67 -16.21 -17.00
CA PHE A 20 7.33 -15.21 -18.02
C PHE A 20 5.98 -15.53 -18.64
N CYS A 21 4.95 -14.75 -18.33
CA CYS A 21 3.59 -14.94 -18.87
C CYS A 21 3.00 -16.34 -18.60
N ASP A 22 3.57 -17.10 -17.69
CA ASP A 22 3.13 -18.42 -17.29
C ASP A 22 2.52 -18.33 -15.90
N LEU A 23 1.30 -18.80 -15.75
CA LEU A 23 0.55 -18.83 -14.49
C LEU A 23 0.32 -20.25 -13.98
N SER A 24 0.83 -21.25 -14.68
CA SER A 24 0.59 -22.68 -14.36
C SER A 24 1.16 -23.11 -13.01
N PHE A 25 2.13 -22.34 -12.47
CA PHE A 25 2.74 -22.58 -11.16
C PHE A 25 1.84 -22.17 -9.98
N ILE A 26 0.77 -21.39 -10.24
CA ILE A 26 -0.17 -20.96 -9.19
C ILE A 26 -1.14 -22.09 -8.87
N ASN A 27 -1.09 -22.55 -7.64
CA ASN A 27 -1.99 -23.58 -7.10
C ASN A 27 -2.41 -23.22 -5.67
N ASN A 28 -3.17 -22.15 -5.53
CA ASN A 28 -3.64 -21.62 -4.25
C ASN A 28 -5.16 -21.80 -4.02
N GLY A 29 -5.82 -22.60 -4.86
CA GLY A 29 -7.26 -22.88 -4.77
C GLY A 29 -8.15 -21.72 -5.26
N LEU A 30 -7.57 -20.63 -5.78
CA LEU A 30 -8.30 -19.48 -6.31
C LEU A 30 -8.31 -19.50 -7.84
N PRO A 31 -9.32 -18.87 -8.49
CA PRO A 31 -9.26 -18.61 -9.92
C PRO A 31 -8.00 -17.79 -10.25
N THR A 32 -7.12 -18.36 -11.07
CA THR A 32 -5.78 -17.83 -11.32
C THR A 32 -5.79 -16.40 -11.87
N GLU A 33 -6.70 -16.11 -12.80
CA GLU A 33 -6.86 -14.78 -13.38
C GLU A 33 -7.38 -13.77 -12.35
N GLY A 34 -8.29 -14.20 -11.48
CA GLY A 34 -8.78 -13.39 -10.36
C GLY A 34 -7.66 -13.04 -9.37
N PHE A 35 -6.83 -14.02 -9.02
CA PHE A 35 -5.68 -13.80 -8.16
C PHE A 35 -4.63 -12.91 -8.83
N LEU A 36 -4.36 -13.10 -10.13
CA LEU A 36 -3.44 -12.26 -10.89
C LEU A 36 -3.87 -10.79 -10.89
N ILE A 37 -5.13 -10.49 -11.24
CA ILE A 37 -5.60 -9.10 -11.29
C ILE A 37 -5.62 -8.47 -9.90
N PHE A 38 -6.03 -9.21 -8.88
CA PHE A 38 -6.00 -8.77 -7.49
C PHE A 38 -4.59 -8.34 -7.08
N GLN A 39 -3.58 -9.18 -7.28
CA GLN A 39 -2.19 -8.86 -6.96
C GLN A 39 -1.60 -7.75 -7.85
N THR A 40 -2.06 -7.65 -9.10
CA THR A 40 -1.63 -6.59 -10.01
C THR A 40 -2.05 -5.21 -9.52
N VAL A 41 -3.27 -5.05 -9.02
CA VAL A 41 -3.75 -3.75 -8.50
C VAL A 41 -3.08 -3.37 -7.18
N PHE A 42 -2.64 -4.33 -6.38
CA PHE A 42 -1.82 -4.08 -5.20
C PHE A 42 -0.46 -3.49 -5.58
N CYS A 43 0.22 -4.08 -6.57
CA CYS A 43 1.47 -3.54 -7.12
C CYS A 43 1.27 -2.14 -7.72
N ALA A 44 0.19 -1.93 -8.45
CA ALA A 44 -0.17 -0.62 -9.00
C ALA A 44 -0.38 0.42 -7.90
N THR A 45 -0.97 0.03 -6.77
CA THR A 45 -1.17 0.89 -5.60
C THR A 45 0.18 1.33 -5.01
N ALA A 46 1.13 0.41 -4.81
CA ALA A 46 2.47 0.77 -4.33
C ALA A 46 3.16 1.79 -5.25
N ALA A 47 3.09 1.61 -6.57
CA ALA A 47 3.65 2.55 -7.54
C ALA A 47 2.93 3.91 -7.52
N THR A 48 1.60 3.92 -7.32
CA THR A 48 0.78 5.13 -7.26
C THR A 48 1.09 5.99 -6.02
N ILE A 49 1.38 5.38 -4.87
CA ILE A 49 1.79 6.10 -3.66
C ILE A 49 3.01 6.97 -3.94
N VAL A 50 3.98 6.46 -4.68
CA VAL A 50 5.21 7.20 -5.06
C VAL A 50 4.88 8.44 -5.90
N SER A 51 3.90 8.35 -6.79
CA SER A 51 3.53 9.45 -7.68
C SER A 51 3.11 10.71 -6.92
N GLY A 52 2.37 10.56 -5.82
CA GLY A 52 1.92 11.68 -4.99
C GLY A 52 3.07 12.45 -4.35
N ALA A 53 4.11 11.75 -3.89
CA ALA A 53 5.29 12.37 -3.28
C ALA A 53 6.17 13.11 -4.30
N MET A 54 6.13 12.72 -5.57
CA MET A 54 6.94 13.29 -6.65
C MET A 54 6.16 14.21 -7.59
N ALA A 55 4.86 14.39 -7.35
CA ALA A 55 3.99 15.21 -8.17
C ALA A 55 4.53 16.64 -8.39
N GLU A 56 4.20 17.24 -9.54
CA GLU A 56 4.55 18.60 -9.98
C GLU A 56 6.03 18.84 -10.25
N ARG A 57 6.93 17.87 -10.01
CA ARG A 57 8.38 18.02 -10.21
C ARG A 57 9.06 16.83 -10.89
N THR A 58 8.26 15.87 -11.37
CA THR A 58 8.75 14.70 -12.09
C THR A 58 8.19 14.67 -13.50
N LYS A 59 9.03 14.39 -14.49
CA LYS A 59 8.57 14.19 -15.87
C LYS A 59 7.77 12.91 -15.97
N PHE A 60 6.68 12.90 -16.75
CA PHE A 60 5.83 11.74 -16.93
C PHE A 60 6.59 10.50 -17.45
N SER A 61 7.58 10.72 -18.34
CA SER A 61 8.44 9.63 -18.80
C SER A 61 9.19 8.94 -17.65
N MET A 62 9.65 9.71 -16.65
CA MET A 62 10.30 9.14 -15.46
C MET A 62 9.31 8.40 -14.56
N TYR A 63 8.04 8.84 -14.52
CA TYR A 63 6.97 8.08 -13.87
C TYR A 63 6.85 6.68 -14.46
N ILE A 64 6.83 6.54 -15.78
CA ILE A 64 6.79 5.25 -16.46
C ILE A 64 8.02 4.40 -16.10
N VAL A 65 9.21 5.00 -16.18
CA VAL A 65 10.47 4.29 -15.90
C VAL A 65 10.50 3.75 -14.48
N TYR A 66 10.24 4.57 -13.46
CA TYR A 66 10.30 4.07 -12.09
C TYR A 66 9.18 3.07 -11.79
N THR A 67 8.01 3.21 -12.41
CA THR A 67 6.91 2.22 -12.27
C THR A 67 7.33 0.85 -12.79
N ILE A 68 8.09 0.79 -13.89
CA ILE A 68 8.67 -0.47 -14.38
C ILE A 68 9.60 -1.08 -13.33
N PHE A 69 10.53 -0.28 -12.78
CA PHE A 69 11.45 -0.78 -11.75
C PHE A 69 10.73 -1.24 -10.48
N ILE A 70 9.71 -0.52 -10.04
CA ILE A 70 8.89 -0.92 -8.89
C ILE A 70 8.21 -2.26 -9.19
N SER A 71 7.55 -2.38 -10.32
CA SER A 71 6.71 -3.54 -10.65
C SER A 71 7.52 -4.79 -11.01
N VAL A 72 8.74 -4.64 -11.53
CA VAL A 72 9.56 -5.78 -11.96
C VAL A 72 10.55 -6.22 -10.87
N LEU A 73 11.00 -5.30 -10.02
CA LEU A 73 12.09 -5.59 -9.09
C LEU A 73 11.71 -5.36 -7.64
N ILE A 74 11.38 -4.12 -7.25
CA ILE A 74 11.28 -3.77 -5.82
C ILE A 74 10.07 -4.44 -5.17
N TYR A 75 8.89 -4.27 -5.77
CA TYR A 75 7.64 -4.81 -5.24
C TYR A 75 7.62 -6.35 -5.23
N PRO A 76 8.02 -7.04 -6.31
CA PRO A 76 8.06 -8.50 -6.31
C PRO A 76 8.99 -9.10 -5.26
N ILE A 77 10.17 -8.53 -5.05
CA ILE A 77 11.12 -9.03 -4.06
C ILE A 77 10.53 -8.88 -2.65
N SER A 78 10.08 -7.68 -2.30
CA SER A 78 9.50 -7.42 -0.97
C SER A 78 8.20 -8.19 -0.74
N GLY A 79 7.37 -8.33 -1.76
CA GLY A 79 6.15 -9.12 -1.72
C GLY A 79 6.42 -10.63 -1.60
N HIS A 80 7.48 -11.13 -2.24
CA HIS A 80 7.91 -12.53 -2.09
C HIS A 80 8.26 -12.85 -0.65
N TRP A 81 8.99 -11.96 0.03
CA TRP A 81 9.38 -12.18 1.43
C TRP A 81 8.19 -12.44 2.35
N THR A 82 7.05 -11.79 2.09
CA THR A 82 5.87 -11.80 2.98
C THR A 82 4.75 -12.69 2.45
N TRP A 83 4.41 -12.60 1.15
CA TRP A 83 3.25 -13.31 0.57
C TRP A 83 3.63 -14.43 -0.39
N GLY A 84 4.88 -14.44 -0.87
CA GLY A 84 5.36 -15.41 -1.84
C GLY A 84 6.04 -16.64 -1.23
N GLY A 85 5.95 -16.84 0.07
CA GLY A 85 6.63 -17.95 0.75
C GLY A 85 8.10 -17.71 1.06
N GLY A 86 8.56 -16.44 1.02
CA GLY A 86 9.94 -16.08 1.30
C GLY A 86 10.28 -16.07 2.80
N TRP A 87 11.46 -15.58 3.14
CA TRP A 87 12.10 -15.72 4.45
C TRP A 87 11.34 -15.11 5.63
N LEU A 88 10.51 -14.08 5.43
CA LEU A 88 9.68 -13.51 6.50
C LEU A 88 8.47 -14.39 6.84
N MET A 89 7.98 -15.19 5.89
CA MET A 89 6.85 -16.09 6.06
C MET A 89 7.26 -17.51 6.44
N ASN A 90 8.56 -17.83 6.44
CA ASN A 90 9.05 -19.17 6.76
C ASN A 90 8.83 -19.47 8.25
N GLY A 91 7.90 -20.40 8.53
CA GLY A 91 7.55 -20.88 9.87
C GLY A 91 8.29 -22.12 10.32
N GLU A 92 9.31 -22.58 9.57
CA GLU A 92 10.09 -23.75 9.96
C GLU A 92 10.91 -23.48 11.23
N GLU A 93 11.05 -24.50 12.07
CA GLU A 93 11.90 -24.44 13.25
C GLU A 93 13.36 -24.12 12.84
N GLY A 94 13.97 -23.12 13.48
CA GLY A 94 15.31 -22.65 13.13
C GLY A 94 15.37 -21.61 12.02
N SER A 95 14.26 -21.27 11.37
CA SER A 95 14.22 -20.11 10.45
C SER A 95 14.49 -18.80 11.19
N PHE A 96 14.91 -17.76 10.44
CA PHE A 96 15.24 -16.46 11.02
C PHE A 96 14.12 -15.89 11.89
N MET A 97 12.89 -15.88 11.39
CA MET A 97 11.75 -15.30 12.11
C MET A 97 11.39 -16.13 13.34
N MET A 98 11.33 -17.47 13.19
CA MET A 98 11.00 -18.37 14.30
C MET A 98 12.07 -18.34 15.38
N SER A 99 13.36 -18.28 15.01
CA SER A 99 14.47 -18.23 15.96
C SER A 99 14.53 -16.90 16.74
N LEU A 100 14.18 -15.77 16.11
CA LEU A 100 14.31 -14.45 16.71
C LEU A 100 13.04 -13.99 17.41
N PHE A 101 11.85 -14.30 16.86
CA PHE A 101 10.57 -13.78 17.33
C PHE A 101 9.57 -14.87 17.77
N GLY A 102 9.84 -16.13 17.50
CA GLY A 102 8.92 -17.25 17.79
C GLY A 102 7.66 -17.25 16.91
N THR A 103 7.61 -16.42 15.85
CA THR A 103 6.49 -16.30 14.94
C THR A 103 6.94 -15.80 13.58
N THR A 104 6.09 -15.98 12.55
CA THR A 104 6.31 -15.42 11.23
C THR A 104 5.83 -13.95 11.17
N PHE A 105 6.31 -13.22 10.18
CA PHE A 105 5.79 -11.88 9.87
C PHE A 105 4.41 -12.01 9.22
N HIS A 106 3.47 -11.19 9.69
CA HIS A 106 2.12 -11.14 9.14
C HIS A 106 1.83 -9.77 8.54
N ASP A 107 1.27 -9.77 7.33
CA ASP A 107 0.71 -8.59 6.66
C ASP A 107 -0.53 -9.05 5.90
N PHE A 108 -1.70 -8.72 6.43
CA PHE A 108 -2.96 -9.25 5.91
C PHE A 108 -3.31 -8.73 4.53
N ALA A 109 -3.29 -7.41 4.37
CA ALA A 109 -3.72 -6.77 3.13
C ALA A 109 -2.71 -5.76 2.57
N GLY A 110 -1.46 -5.71 3.07
CA GLY A 110 -0.40 -4.92 2.45
C GLY A 110 -0.08 -3.59 3.13
N SER A 111 -0.27 -3.46 4.43
CA SER A 111 0.25 -2.29 5.15
C SER A 111 1.75 -2.11 4.93
N THR A 112 2.50 -3.21 4.96
CA THR A 112 3.93 -3.23 4.68
C THR A 112 4.22 -3.45 3.20
N VAL A 113 3.71 -4.54 2.62
CA VAL A 113 4.01 -4.96 1.24
C VAL A 113 3.63 -3.89 0.22
N VAL A 114 2.52 -3.18 0.43
CA VAL A 114 2.04 -2.15 -0.50
C VAL A 114 2.41 -0.75 -0.01
N HIS A 115 1.90 -0.37 1.17
CA HIS A 115 1.96 1.00 1.64
C HIS A 115 3.34 1.40 2.16
N SER A 116 4.03 0.56 2.94
CA SER A 116 5.39 0.87 3.39
C SER A 116 6.37 0.83 2.22
N VAL A 117 6.26 -0.14 1.31
CA VAL A 117 7.11 -0.17 0.10
C VAL A 117 6.92 1.10 -0.71
N GLY A 118 5.67 1.49 -1.01
CA GLY A 118 5.37 2.74 -1.69
C GLY A 118 5.89 3.97 -0.92
N GLY A 119 5.70 3.99 0.40
CA GLY A 119 6.15 5.08 1.28
C GLY A 119 7.67 5.25 1.33
N TRP A 120 8.44 4.18 1.43
CA TRP A 120 9.90 4.24 1.40
C TRP A 120 10.44 4.72 0.06
N ILE A 121 9.90 4.22 -1.05
CA ILE A 121 10.28 4.70 -2.39
C ILE A 121 9.91 6.18 -2.54
N ALA A 122 8.73 6.58 -2.07
CA ALA A 122 8.27 7.97 -2.08
C ALA A 122 9.21 8.89 -1.28
N LEU A 123 9.67 8.45 -0.09
CA LEU A 123 10.63 9.18 0.73
C LEU A 123 11.95 9.42 -0.03
N VAL A 124 12.51 8.37 -0.61
CA VAL A 124 13.77 8.46 -1.39
C VAL A 124 13.58 9.36 -2.61
N GLY A 125 12.51 9.16 -3.37
CA GLY A 125 12.17 9.97 -4.54
C GLY A 125 12.01 11.45 -4.20
N ALA A 126 11.29 11.76 -3.12
CA ALA A 126 11.10 13.12 -2.64
C ALA A 126 12.41 13.77 -2.17
N ALA A 127 13.28 13.00 -1.50
CA ALA A 127 14.59 13.48 -1.04
C ALA A 127 15.52 13.82 -2.22
N ILE A 128 15.55 12.98 -3.26
CA ILE A 128 16.37 13.19 -4.46
C ILE A 128 15.86 14.40 -5.28
N LEU A 129 14.54 14.52 -5.46
CA LEU A 129 13.97 15.61 -6.25
C LEU A 129 13.99 16.98 -5.53
N GLY A 130 14.05 16.95 -4.19
CA GLY A 130 13.95 18.15 -3.38
C GLY A 130 12.53 18.75 -3.35
N PRO A 131 12.38 19.95 -2.78
CA PRO A 131 11.10 20.60 -2.63
C PRO A 131 10.55 21.14 -3.97
N ARG A 132 9.22 21.32 -4.03
CA ARG A 132 8.56 22.00 -5.15
C ARG A 132 9.06 23.44 -5.28
N ILE A 133 9.11 23.95 -6.52
CA ILE A 133 9.45 25.34 -6.79
C ILE A 133 8.51 26.27 -6.02
N GLY A 134 9.07 27.24 -5.29
CA GLY A 134 8.30 28.16 -4.47
C GLY A 134 7.84 27.63 -3.12
N LYS A 135 8.18 26.38 -2.74
CA LYS A 135 7.82 25.80 -1.43
C LYS A 135 8.48 26.54 -0.27
N TYR A 136 9.69 27.02 -0.47
CA TYR A 136 10.41 27.81 0.52
C TYR A 136 10.71 29.20 -0.01
N GLY A 137 10.54 30.23 0.84
CA GLY A 137 10.93 31.60 0.54
C GLY A 137 12.46 31.79 0.64
N LYS A 138 12.93 33.00 0.27
CA LYS A 138 14.33 33.38 0.45
C LYS A 138 14.77 33.38 1.92
N ASP A 139 13.82 33.51 2.83
CA ASP A 139 13.97 33.44 4.29
C ASP A 139 13.98 32.00 4.86
N GLY A 140 13.92 30.98 3.98
CA GLY A 140 13.84 29.57 4.37
C GLY A 140 12.48 29.13 4.90
N LYS A 141 11.51 30.03 5.03
CA LYS A 141 10.19 29.67 5.55
C LYS A 141 9.35 28.95 4.53
N SER A 142 8.64 27.91 4.99
CA SER A 142 7.71 27.13 4.17
C SER A 142 6.50 27.96 3.78
N LYS A 143 6.14 27.90 2.50
CA LYS A 143 4.92 28.51 1.94
C LYS A 143 3.90 27.42 1.62
N ALA A 144 2.62 27.72 1.88
CA ALA A 144 1.55 26.84 1.46
C ALA A 144 1.42 26.82 -0.07
N ILE A 145 1.27 25.63 -0.62
CA ILE A 145 0.92 25.42 -2.04
C ILE A 145 -0.43 24.68 -2.02
N PRO A 146 -1.56 25.40 -2.00
CA PRO A 146 -2.89 24.79 -1.91
C PRO A 146 -3.23 24.04 -3.19
N GLY A 147 -3.96 22.92 -3.05
CA GLY A 147 -4.58 22.22 -4.18
C GLY A 147 -5.69 23.07 -4.82
N HIS A 148 -6.05 22.75 -6.06
CA HIS A 148 -7.05 23.52 -6.82
C HIS A 148 -8.50 23.29 -6.34
N SER A 149 -8.82 22.16 -5.74
CA SER A 149 -10.18 21.83 -5.27
C SER A 149 -10.19 20.85 -4.10
N LEU A 150 -10.57 21.33 -2.93
CA LEU A 150 -10.77 20.49 -1.75
C LEU A 150 -11.99 19.57 -1.88
N THR A 151 -13.02 20.01 -2.63
CA THR A 151 -14.22 19.20 -2.87
C THR A 151 -13.89 17.96 -3.69
N ILE A 152 -13.10 18.11 -4.76
CA ILE A 152 -12.64 16.97 -5.58
C ILE A 152 -11.71 16.07 -4.76
N ALA A 153 -10.84 16.64 -3.91
CA ALA A 153 -9.99 15.87 -3.03
C ALA A 153 -10.82 15.03 -2.04
N ALA A 154 -11.88 15.61 -1.46
CA ALA A 154 -12.79 14.89 -0.58
C ALA A 154 -13.50 13.73 -1.32
N LEU A 155 -14.01 13.99 -2.53
CA LEU A 155 -14.60 12.94 -3.38
C LEU A 155 -13.58 11.82 -3.64
N GLY A 156 -12.33 12.16 -3.94
CA GLY A 156 -11.25 11.18 -4.13
C GLY A 156 -11.03 10.30 -2.91
N VAL A 157 -11.06 10.87 -1.70
CA VAL A 157 -10.92 10.11 -0.45
C VAL A 157 -12.13 9.18 -0.23
N PHE A 158 -13.36 9.61 -0.52
CA PHE A 158 -14.52 8.72 -0.43
C PHE A 158 -14.47 7.57 -1.44
N ILE A 159 -14.00 7.82 -2.66
CA ILE A 159 -13.79 6.76 -3.66
C ILE A 159 -12.72 5.77 -3.17
N LEU A 160 -11.62 6.25 -2.60
CA LEU A 160 -10.58 5.40 -2.01
C LEU A 160 -11.13 4.60 -0.82
N TRP A 161 -11.92 5.21 0.06
CA TRP A 161 -12.54 4.53 1.20
C TRP A 161 -13.47 3.42 0.73
N PHE A 162 -14.32 3.70 -0.25
CA PHE A 162 -15.16 2.69 -0.88
C PHE A 162 -14.32 1.54 -1.47
N GLY A 163 -13.24 1.86 -2.21
CA GLY A 163 -12.31 0.87 -2.74
C GLY A 163 -11.63 0.03 -1.65
N TRP A 164 -11.42 0.59 -0.47
CA TRP A 164 -10.82 -0.12 0.65
C TRP A 164 -11.67 -1.26 1.19
N PHE A 165 -12.97 -1.22 0.99
CA PHE A 165 -13.87 -2.35 1.28
C PHE A 165 -13.69 -3.52 0.31
N GLY A 166 -13.10 -3.31 -0.86
CA GLY A 166 -12.58 -4.38 -1.73
C GLY A 166 -11.14 -4.78 -1.36
N PHE A 167 -10.33 -3.80 -0.93
CA PHE A 167 -8.92 -4.00 -0.61
C PHE A 167 -8.74 -4.92 0.61
N ASN A 168 -9.25 -4.52 1.77
CA ASN A 168 -9.06 -5.25 3.03
C ASN A 168 -9.95 -6.50 3.12
N PRO A 169 -11.28 -6.45 3.03
CA PRO A 169 -12.11 -7.66 3.07
C PRO A 169 -11.83 -8.65 1.95
N GLY A 170 -11.46 -8.17 0.75
CA GLY A 170 -11.05 -9.02 -0.37
C GLY A 170 -9.77 -9.82 -0.10
N SER A 171 -8.92 -9.35 0.82
CA SER A 171 -7.69 -10.06 1.24
C SER A 171 -7.94 -11.30 2.09
N GLN A 172 -9.19 -11.56 2.49
CA GLN A 172 -9.58 -12.87 3.04
C GLN A 172 -9.37 -13.99 2.02
N LEU A 173 -9.42 -13.71 0.72
CA LEU A 173 -9.19 -14.64 -0.40
C LEU A 173 -10.10 -15.88 -0.37
N ALA A 174 -11.16 -15.88 0.42
CA ALA A 174 -12.14 -16.92 0.53
C ALA A 174 -13.49 -16.33 0.93
N ALA A 175 -14.60 -16.90 0.43
CA ALA A 175 -15.96 -16.46 0.74
C ALA A 175 -16.96 -17.63 0.71
N ALA A 176 -16.48 -18.86 0.81
CA ALA A 176 -17.30 -20.05 0.62
C ALA A 176 -17.94 -20.57 1.91
N THR A 177 -17.40 -20.19 3.08
CA THR A 177 -17.84 -20.69 4.38
C THR A 177 -18.45 -19.60 5.26
N GLU A 178 -19.21 -20.00 6.27
CA GLU A 178 -19.70 -19.08 7.30
C GLU A 178 -18.53 -18.37 8.03
N ALA A 179 -17.45 -19.09 8.29
CA ALA A 179 -16.25 -18.52 8.90
C ALA A 179 -15.64 -17.40 8.03
N ASP A 180 -15.59 -17.59 6.72
CA ASP A 180 -15.14 -16.55 5.79
C ASP A 180 -16.06 -15.33 5.82
N ALA A 181 -17.36 -15.52 5.84
CA ALA A 181 -18.34 -14.43 5.92
C ALA A 181 -18.19 -13.63 7.21
N ILE A 182 -17.95 -14.30 8.33
CA ILE A 182 -17.69 -13.68 9.64
C ILE A 182 -16.38 -12.87 9.58
N ALA A 183 -15.30 -13.46 9.06
CA ALA A 183 -14.00 -12.78 8.92
C ALA A 183 -14.11 -11.54 8.03
N ILE A 184 -14.71 -11.66 6.85
CA ILE A 184 -14.98 -10.55 5.92
C ILE A 184 -15.78 -9.44 6.64
N SER A 185 -16.84 -9.78 7.35
CA SER A 185 -17.69 -8.80 8.08
C SER A 185 -16.91 -8.08 9.16
N HIS A 186 -16.04 -8.79 9.90
CA HIS A 186 -15.15 -8.20 10.90
C HIS A 186 -14.16 -7.23 10.26
N VAL A 187 -13.53 -7.59 9.16
CA VAL A 187 -12.59 -6.74 8.42
C VAL A 187 -13.28 -5.51 7.85
N PHE A 188 -14.53 -5.61 7.37
CA PHE A 188 -15.33 -4.44 6.99
C PHE A 188 -15.50 -3.46 8.13
N LEU A 189 -15.90 -3.97 9.30
CA LEU A 189 -16.14 -3.14 10.48
C LEU A 189 -14.85 -2.45 10.96
N THR A 190 -13.76 -3.20 11.13
CA THR A 190 -12.49 -2.67 11.60
C THR A 190 -11.89 -1.65 10.62
N THR A 191 -11.99 -1.90 9.32
CA THR A 191 -11.59 -0.97 8.25
C THR A 191 -12.36 0.35 8.36
N ASN A 192 -13.68 0.28 8.51
CA ASN A 192 -14.52 1.48 8.66
C ASN A 192 -14.20 2.26 9.93
N LEU A 193 -14.06 1.57 11.07
CA LEU A 193 -13.73 2.21 12.34
C LEU A 193 -12.37 2.90 12.32
N ALA A 194 -11.37 2.28 11.69
CA ALA A 194 -10.05 2.87 11.55
C ALA A 194 -10.05 4.14 10.70
N ALA A 195 -10.81 4.16 9.60
CA ALA A 195 -11.00 5.34 8.78
C ALA A 195 -11.66 6.49 9.57
N CYS A 196 -12.74 6.18 10.28
CA CYS A 196 -13.45 7.14 11.13
C CYS A 196 -12.54 7.68 12.23
N ALA A 197 -11.82 6.82 12.94
CA ALA A 197 -10.90 7.21 14.00
C ALA A 197 -9.78 8.10 13.46
N GLY A 198 -9.13 7.71 12.37
CA GLY A 198 -8.08 8.49 11.72
C GLY A 198 -8.54 9.89 11.33
N GLY A 199 -9.71 10.00 10.71
CA GLY A 199 -10.32 11.28 10.36
C GLY A 199 -10.66 12.12 11.58
N PHE A 200 -11.30 11.52 12.58
CA PHE A 200 -11.68 12.21 13.82
C PHE A 200 -10.47 12.78 14.59
N PHE A 201 -9.45 11.96 14.81
CA PHE A 201 -8.28 12.42 15.54
C PHE A 201 -7.47 13.45 14.75
N ALA A 202 -7.35 13.33 13.43
CA ALA A 202 -6.70 14.33 12.59
C ALA A 202 -7.46 15.67 12.61
N LEU A 203 -8.79 15.63 12.57
CA LEU A 203 -9.65 16.81 12.73
C LEU A 203 -9.40 17.47 14.09
N LEU A 204 -9.47 16.69 15.17
CA LEU A 204 -9.31 17.18 16.54
C LEU A 204 -7.93 17.82 16.75
N VAL A 205 -6.85 17.12 16.37
CA VAL A 205 -5.48 17.62 16.51
C VAL A 205 -5.25 18.88 15.66
N SER A 206 -5.78 18.92 14.43
CA SER A 206 -5.67 20.13 13.59
C SER A 206 -6.44 21.31 14.21
N TRP A 207 -7.60 21.06 14.80
CA TRP A 207 -8.37 22.10 15.49
C TRP A 207 -7.62 22.66 16.70
N MET A 208 -7.13 21.78 17.56
CA MET A 208 -6.34 22.17 18.74
C MET A 208 -5.06 22.94 18.35
N LYS A 209 -4.36 22.52 17.31
CA LYS A 209 -3.08 23.10 16.90
C LYS A 209 -3.22 24.42 16.15
N TYR A 210 -4.26 24.56 15.31
CA TYR A 210 -4.40 25.70 14.39
C TYR A 210 -5.62 26.58 14.70
N GLY A 211 -6.38 26.28 15.76
CA GLY A 211 -7.59 27.05 16.16
C GLY A 211 -8.80 26.82 15.26
N LYS A 212 -8.66 26.02 14.20
CA LYS A 212 -9.74 25.63 13.29
C LYS A 212 -9.44 24.27 12.67
N PRO A 213 -10.49 23.45 12.40
CA PRO A 213 -10.29 22.15 11.74
C PRO A 213 -9.80 22.33 10.30
N SER A 214 -8.92 21.45 9.88
CA SER A 214 -8.36 21.43 8.51
C SER A 214 -8.94 20.25 7.73
N LEU A 215 -9.74 20.54 6.69
CA LEU A 215 -10.31 19.48 5.85
C LEU A 215 -9.23 18.59 5.23
N SER A 216 -8.15 19.18 4.70
CA SER A 216 -7.07 18.39 4.09
C SER A 216 -6.37 17.46 5.08
N LEU A 217 -6.15 17.88 6.32
CA LEU A 217 -5.58 17.02 7.36
C LEU A 217 -6.56 15.93 7.78
N THR A 218 -7.85 16.24 7.88
CA THR A 218 -8.90 15.26 8.17
C THR A 218 -8.96 14.18 7.09
N LEU A 219 -8.95 14.56 5.83
CA LEU A 219 -8.93 13.63 4.69
C LEU A 219 -7.68 12.73 4.71
N ASN A 220 -6.51 13.29 4.99
CA ASN A 220 -5.28 12.50 5.16
C ASN A 220 -5.37 11.57 6.38
N GLY A 221 -6.03 12.00 7.46
CA GLY A 221 -6.27 11.19 8.64
C GLY A 221 -7.13 9.95 8.33
N ILE A 222 -8.18 10.10 7.53
CA ILE A 222 -9.00 8.98 7.04
C ILE A 222 -8.11 7.96 6.32
N LEU A 223 -7.30 8.42 5.36
CA LEU A 223 -6.40 7.54 4.61
C LEU A 223 -5.34 6.89 5.51
N ALA A 224 -4.79 7.63 6.48
CA ALA A 224 -3.83 7.06 7.43
C ALA A 224 -4.44 5.95 8.29
N GLY A 225 -5.70 6.12 8.72
CA GLY A 225 -6.45 5.08 9.42
C GLY A 225 -6.66 3.83 8.55
N LEU A 226 -7.06 4.03 7.31
CA LEU A 226 -7.23 2.94 6.33
C LEU A 226 -5.91 2.19 6.08
N VAL A 227 -4.81 2.92 5.90
CA VAL A 227 -3.48 2.30 5.72
C VAL A 227 -3.06 1.53 6.97
N GLY A 228 -3.26 2.09 8.15
CA GLY A 228 -2.86 1.45 9.42
C GLY A 228 -3.56 0.13 9.68
N ILE A 229 -4.85 0.02 9.33
CA ILE A 229 -5.65 -1.20 9.56
C ILE A 229 -5.42 -2.28 8.47
N THR A 230 -4.62 -2.00 7.47
CA THR A 230 -4.37 -2.92 6.34
C THR A 230 -3.35 -4.04 6.71
N ALA A 231 -2.74 -3.99 7.91
CA ALA A 231 -1.78 -4.97 8.43
C ALA A 231 -2.44 -6.29 8.83
#